data_7e14fb87fb2a33dff16a5983a294f586
#
_entry.id   7e14fb87fb2a33dff16a5983a294f586
#
_cell.length_a   1.000
_cell.length_b   1.000
_cell.length_c   1.000
_cell.angle_alpha   90.00
_cell.angle_beta   90.00
_cell.angle_gamma   90.00
#
_symmetry.space_group_name_H-M   'P 1'
#
loop_
_entity.id
_entity.type
_entity.pdbx_description
1 polymer ?
#
loop_
_entity_poly.entity_id
_entity_poly.type
_entity_poly.pdbx_seq_one_letter_code
_entity_poly.pdbx_strand_id
1 'polypeptide(L)'
;ADLVVLAVPVGAMAAIAAEIAPHLASGCTVTDVGSVKQAVIEVVAPQLPAGCHFIPGHPMAGTEYSGPRSGFATLFNNRWWLLTPDAATDAAALARLRSLLEEMGAKVDMMDAAHHDLVLAVVSHTPHLIAYTMVGVADHLAQVSNSEVIQYSATGFRDFTRIAASDPTMWRDVYPSTTPLKQEK
;
A
#
# COMPACT_ATOMS: atom_id res chain seq x y z
N ALA A 1 1.56 22.72 -7.42
CA ALA A 1 2.08 21.46 -7.97
C ALA A 1 1.06 20.88 -8.95
N ASP A 2 1.52 20.24 -10.01
CA ASP A 2 0.65 19.62 -11.02
C ASP A 2 0.34 18.16 -10.65
N LEU A 3 1.20 17.56 -9.83
CA LEU A 3 1.05 16.22 -9.28
C LEU A 3 1.41 16.19 -7.79
N VAL A 4 0.58 15.55 -6.99
CA VAL A 4 0.84 15.24 -5.58
C VAL A 4 0.73 13.73 -5.37
N VAL A 5 1.71 13.15 -4.70
CA VAL A 5 1.74 11.73 -4.32
C VAL A 5 1.62 11.62 -2.80
N LEU A 6 0.54 11.01 -2.33
CA LEU A 6 0.33 10.70 -0.91
C LEU A 6 1.13 9.44 -0.54
N ALA A 7 2.36 9.65 -0.08
CA ALA A 7 3.27 8.58 0.34
C ALA A 7 3.37 8.50 1.87
N VAL A 8 2.22 8.40 2.53
CA VAL A 8 2.06 8.32 3.98
C VAL A 8 1.27 7.06 4.36
N PRO A 9 1.32 6.60 5.62
CA PRO A 9 0.48 5.49 6.07
C PRO A 9 -1.00 5.73 5.78
N VAL A 10 -1.75 4.67 5.45
CA VAL A 10 -3.17 4.75 5.07
C VAL A 10 -3.99 5.50 6.12
N GLY A 11 -3.75 5.23 7.41
CA GLY A 11 -4.45 5.92 8.50
C GLY A 11 -4.20 7.43 8.58
N ALA A 12 -3.15 7.96 7.95
CA ALA A 12 -2.85 9.39 7.92
C ALA A 12 -3.40 10.10 6.67
N MET A 13 -3.81 9.37 5.64
CA MET A 13 -4.13 9.94 4.31
C MET A 13 -5.28 10.95 4.35
N ALA A 14 -6.34 10.68 5.13
CA ALA A 14 -7.48 11.58 5.23
C ALA A 14 -7.08 12.96 5.80
N ALA A 15 -6.29 12.98 6.87
CA ALA A 15 -5.84 14.21 7.52
C ALA A 15 -4.90 15.01 6.61
N ILE A 16 -3.96 14.34 5.96
CA ILE A 16 -3.04 14.97 5.02
C ILE A 16 -3.79 15.49 3.78
N ALA A 17 -4.73 14.73 3.24
CA ALA A 17 -5.54 15.18 2.11
C ALA A 17 -6.34 16.47 2.45
N ALA A 18 -6.96 16.51 3.65
CA ALA A 18 -7.67 17.69 4.13
C ALA A 18 -6.73 18.89 4.32
N GLU A 19 -5.53 18.67 4.85
CA GLU A 19 -4.53 19.73 5.07
C GLU A 19 -4.04 20.34 3.77
N ILE A 20 -3.75 19.52 2.75
CA ILE A 20 -3.24 19.99 1.47
C ILE A 20 -4.32 20.55 0.54
N ALA A 21 -5.60 20.17 0.74
CA ALA A 21 -6.71 20.53 -0.15
C ALA A 21 -6.78 22.04 -0.46
N PRO A 22 -6.65 22.98 0.50
CA PRO A 22 -6.68 24.42 0.21
C PRO A 22 -5.53 24.92 -0.67
N HIS A 23 -4.47 24.13 -0.81
CA HIS A 23 -3.24 24.47 -1.54
C HIS A 23 -3.13 23.80 -2.91
N LEU A 24 -4.10 22.97 -3.28
CA LEU A 24 -4.13 22.30 -4.57
C LEU A 24 -4.65 23.25 -5.67
N ALA A 25 -3.91 23.30 -6.77
CA ALA A 25 -4.35 24.04 -7.95
C ALA A 25 -5.45 23.25 -8.70
N SER A 26 -6.33 23.97 -9.38
CA SER A 26 -7.27 23.34 -10.32
C SER A 26 -6.50 22.58 -11.41
N GLY A 27 -6.94 21.36 -11.75
CA GLY A 27 -6.25 20.46 -12.69
C GLY A 27 -5.12 19.66 -12.07
N CYS A 28 -4.81 19.85 -10.77
CA CYS A 28 -3.82 19.04 -10.07
C CYS A 28 -4.26 17.57 -10.05
N THR A 29 -3.33 16.67 -10.32
CA THR A 29 -3.52 15.24 -10.13
C THR A 29 -3.02 14.84 -8.74
N VAL A 30 -3.85 14.13 -7.99
CA VAL A 30 -3.47 13.52 -6.70
C VAL A 30 -3.49 12.01 -6.88
N THR A 31 -2.45 11.33 -6.44
CA THR A 31 -2.36 9.88 -6.39
C THR A 31 -1.83 9.42 -5.04
N ASP A 32 -1.95 8.15 -4.72
CA ASP A 32 -1.42 7.56 -3.49
C ASP A 32 -0.59 6.30 -3.77
N VAL A 33 0.05 5.79 -2.73
CA VAL A 33 0.84 4.55 -2.77
C VAL A 33 0.35 3.50 -1.77
N GLY A 34 -0.87 3.65 -1.27
CA GLY A 34 -1.45 2.77 -0.25
C GLY A 34 -1.73 1.36 -0.75
N SER A 35 -1.65 0.39 0.16
CA SER A 35 -1.83 -1.04 -0.16
C SER A 35 -3.30 -1.47 -0.24
N VAL A 36 -4.25 -0.60 0.09
CA VAL A 36 -5.71 -0.82 -0.02
C VAL A 36 -6.33 0.35 -0.78
N LYS A 37 -7.27 0.08 -1.67
CA LYS A 37 -7.80 1.13 -2.55
C LYS A 37 -9.17 1.63 -2.12
N GLN A 38 -10.13 0.75 -1.82
CA GLN A 38 -11.47 1.20 -1.43
C GLN A 38 -11.43 2.13 -0.22
N ALA A 39 -10.75 1.74 0.86
CA ALA A 39 -10.63 2.56 2.06
C ALA A 39 -9.93 3.91 1.80
N VAL A 40 -8.90 3.93 0.94
CA VAL A 40 -8.21 5.16 0.56
C VAL A 40 -9.13 6.09 -0.24
N ILE A 41 -9.88 5.55 -1.20
CA ILE A 41 -10.85 6.32 -1.99
C ILE A 41 -11.90 6.95 -1.07
N GLU A 42 -12.47 6.18 -0.15
CA GLU A 42 -13.50 6.63 0.79
C GLU A 42 -13.04 7.83 1.66
N VAL A 43 -11.76 7.86 2.04
CA VAL A 43 -11.27 8.89 2.98
C VAL A 43 -10.57 10.06 2.29
N VAL A 44 -9.98 9.85 1.10
CA VAL A 44 -9.22 10.89 0.38
C VAL A 44 -10.12 11.66 -0.59
N ALA A 45 -10.91 10.99 -1.43
CA ALA A 45 -11.69 11.66 -2.47
C ALA A 45 -12.60 12.76 -1.93
N PRO A 46 -13.30 12.61 -0.78
CA PRO A 46 -14.14 13.68 -0.24
C PRO A 46 -13.39 14.94 0.23
N GLN A 47 -12.08 14.84 0.46
CA GLN A 47 -11.26 15.96 0.95
C GLN A 47 -10.76 16.84 -0.20
N LEU A 48 -10.75 16.32 -1.44
CA LEU A 48 -10.14 17.04 -2.56
C LEU A 48 -11.10 18.06 -3.15
N PRO A 49 -10.61 19.26 -3.50
CA PRO A 49 -11.45 20.29 -4.08
C PRO A 49 -11.91 19.92 -5.49
N ALA A 50 -13.05 20.47 -5.89
CA ALA A 50 -13.54 20.35 -7.26
C ALA A 50 -12.48 20.83 -8.26
N GLY A 51 -12.30 20.05 -9.34
CA GLY A 51 -11.28 20.33 -10.36
C GLY A 51 -9.91 19.69 -10.11
N CYS A 52 -9.69 18.99 -8.99
CA CYS A 52 -8.56 18.08 -8.83
C CYS A 52 -8.93 16.68 -9.33
N HIS A 53 -7.93 15.96 -9.85
CA HIS A 53 -8.10 14.60 -10.36
C HIS A 53 -7.49 13.60 -9.36
N PHE A 54 -8.32 12.80 -8.70
CA PHE A 54 -7.80 11.74 -7.83
C PHE A 54 -7.70 10.45 -8.63
N ILE A 55 -6.49 9.89 -8.70
CA ILE A 55 -6.20 8.63 -9.38
C ILE A 55 -5.49 7.72 -8.38
N PRO A 56 -6.22 6.81 -7.71
CA PRO A 56 -5.63 5.95 -6.69
C PRO A 56 -4.61 5.00 -7.30
N GLY A 57 -3.49 4.80 -6.59
CA GLY A 57 -2.40 3.97 -7.06
C GLY A 57 -1.81 3.07 -5.97
N HIS A 58 -1.13 2.00 -6.40
CA HIS A 58 -0.42 1.10 -5.52
C HIS A 58 0.81 0.51 -6.23
N PRO A 59 2.03 0.95 -5.91
CA PRO A 59 3.24 0.31 -6.41
C PRO A 59 3.45 -1.03 -5.71
N MET A 60 3.55 -2.12 -6.48
CA MET A 60 3.94 -3.45 -6.00
C MET A 60 5.46 -3.51 -5.80
N ALA A 61 5.97 -2.58 -5.02
CA ALA A 61 7.38 -2.36 -4.77
C ALA A 61 7.59 -1.91 -3.32
N GLY A 62 8.73 -2.21 -2.75
CA GLY A 62 9.07 -1.85 -1.39
C GLY A 62 10.11 -2.80 -0.83
N THR A 63 10.60 -2.45 0.34
CA THR A 63 11.46 -3.28 1.18
C THR A 63 10.86 -3.35 2.57
N GLU A 64 11.39 -4.20 3.43
CA GLU A 64 11.06 -4.26 4.85
C GLU A 64 11.44 -2.98 5.63
N TYR A 65 12.24 -2.09 5.04
CA TYR A 65 12.68 -0.86 5.67
C TYR A 65 11.69 0.29 5.41
N SER A 66 11.49 1.13 6.41
CA SER A 66 10.59 2.28 6.35
C SER A 66 11.35 3.61 6.24
N GLY A 67 10.64 4.62 5.74
CA GLY A 67 11.09 6.01 5.67
C GLY A 67 11.84 6.39 4.38
N PRO A 68 12.01 7.69 4.14
CA PRO A 68 12.49 8.21 2.86
C PRO A 68 13.95 7.82 2.54
N ARG A 69 14.74 7.45 3.55
CA ARG A 69 16.12 7.00 3.36
C ARG A 69 16.25 5.58 2.83
N SER A 70 15.16 4.81 2.83
CA SER A 70 15.10 3.45 2.28
C SER A 70 14.79 3.43 0.79
N GLY A 71 14.49 4.59 0.19
CA GLY A 71 14.27 4.73 -1.24
C GLY A 71 15.57 4.66 -2.05
N PHE A 72 15.48 4.12 -3.25
CA PHE A 72 16.57 4.09 -4.22
C PHE A 72 16.03 4.23 -5.65
N ALA A 73 16.85 4.74 -6.55
CA ALA A 73 16.43 5.18 -7.90
C ALA A 73 15.78 4.08 -8.75
N THR A 74 16.12 2.81 -8.54
CA THR A 74 15.62 1.68 -9.33
C THR A 74 14.49 0.92 -8.65
N LEU A 75 13.89 1.47 -7.59
CA LEU A 75 12.85 0.80 -6.79
C LEU A 75 11.69 0.28 -7.64
N PHE A 76 11.28 1.05 -8.63
CA PHE A 76 10.11 0.74 -9.47
C PHE A 76 10.46 -0.01 -10.76
N ASN A 77 11.74 -0.20 -11.08
CA ASN A 77 12.16 -0.85 -12.32
C ASN A 77 11.56 -2.27 -12.42
N ASN A 78 10.78 -2.49 -13.49
CA ASN A 78 10.07 -3.75 -13.76
C ASN A 78 9.08 -4.17 -12.66
N ARG A 79 8.64 -3.26 -11.77
CA ARG A 79 7.61 -3.51 -10.77
C ARG A 79 6.25 -3.07 -11.29
N TRP A 80 5.21 -3.79 -10.90
CA TRP A 80 3.85 -3.38 -11.20
C TRP A 80 3.47 -2.14 -10.39
N TRP A 81 2.79 -1.21 -11.05
CA TRP A 81 2.10 -0.10 -10.41
C TRP A 81 0.63 -0.20 -10.81
N LEU A 82 -0.22 -0.53 -9.86
CA LEU A 82 -1.65 -0.70 -10.10
C LEU A 82 -2.34 0.63 -9.91
N LEU A 83 -3.12 1.06 -10.91
CA LEU A 83 -4.00 2.22 -10.82
C LEU A 83 -5.45 1.74 -10.77
N THR A 84 -6.27 2.42 -9.98
CA THR A 84 -7.70 2.07 -9.86
C THR A 84 -8.57 3.26 -10.25
N PRO A 85 -8.56 3.68 -11.53
CA PRO A 85 -9.42 4.75 -12.02
C PRO A 85 -10.88 4.30 -11.99
N ASP A 86 -11.79 5.26 -11.84
CA ASP A 86 -13.22 5.05 -11.99
C ASP A 86 -13.75 5.67 -13.31
N ALA A 87 -15.05 5.57 -13.53
CA ALA A 87 -15.69 6.09 -14.74
C ALA A 87 -15.66 7.65 -14.83
N ALA A 88 -15.43 8.35 -13.72
CA ALA A 88 -15.33 9.80 -13.66
C ALA A 88 -13.89 10.31 -13.80
N THR A 89 -12.90 9.41 -13.81
CA THR A 89 -11.48 9.75 -13.88
C THR A 89 -11.17 10.44 -15.21
N ASP A 90 -10.53 11.61 -15.14
CA ASP A 90 -10.10 12.37 -16.32
C ASP A 90 -9.05 11.59 -17.11
N ALA A 91 -9.35 11.30 -18.37
CA ALA A 91 -8.51 10.48 -19.24
C ALA A 91 -7.14 11.11 -19.52
N ALA A 92 -7.06 12.45 -19.58
CA ALA A 92 -5.79 13.13 -19.84
C ALA A 92 -4.89 13.12 -18.59
N ALA A 93 -5.47 13.31 -17.40
CA ALA A 93 -4.75 13.19 -16.14
C ALA A 93 -4.23 11.75 -15.93
N LEU A 94 -5.07 10.74 -16.21
CA LEU A 94 -4.68 9.33 -16.16
C LEU A 94 -3.53 9.00 -17.11
N ALA A 95 -3.60 9.47 -18.35
CA ALA A 95 -2.55 9.26 -19.34
C ALA A 95 -1.22 9.90 -18.93
N ARG A 96 -1.25 11.12 -18.38
CA ARG A 96 -0.04 11.79 -17.86
C ARG A 96 0.57 11.06 -16.70
N LEU A 97 -0.25 10.64 -15.71
CA LEU A 97 0.24 9.86 -14.57
C LEU A 97 0.87 8.55 -15.03
N ARG A 98 0.17 7.81 -15.89
CA ARG A 98 0.67 6.55 -16.46
C ARG A 98 2.03 6.73 -17.14
N SER A 99 2.16 7.73 -18.03
CA SER A 99 3.42 8.01 -18.74
C SER A 99 4.57 8.26 -17.76
N LEU A 100 4.33 9.08 -16.73
CA LEU A 100 5.35 9.35 -15.70
C LEU A 100 5.78 8.08 -14.98
N LEU A 101 4.84 7.23 -14.58
CA LEU A 101 5.15 5.98 -13.89
C LEU A 101 5.94 5.00 -14.78
N GLU A 102 5.58 4.92 -16.06
CA GLU A 102 6.30 4.12 -17.06
C GLU A 102 7.72 4.67 -17.30
N GLU A 103 7.91 5.99 -17.33
CA GLU A 103 9.23 6.62 -17.39
C GLU A 103 10.08 6.35 -16.16
N MET A 104 9.48 6.17 -14.98
CA MET A 104 10.15 5.71 -13.76
C MET A 104 10.52 4.22 -13.79
N GLY A 105 10.21 3.50 -14.87
CA GLY A 105 10.51 2.09 -15.07
C GLY A 105 9.46 1.12 -14.58
N ALA A 106 8.31 1.61 -14.10
CA ALA A 106 7.21 0.77 -13.64
C ALA A 106 6.45 0.14 -14.82
N LYS A 107 5.84 -1.01 -14.56
CA LYS A 107 4.80 -1.61 -15.42
C LYS A 107 3.44 -1.19 -14.89
N VAL A 108 2.71 -0.36 -15.63
CA VAL A 108 1.42 0.16 -15.17
C VAL A 108 0.30 -0.74 -15.66
N ASP A 109 -0.57 -1.15 -14.74
CA ASP A 109 -1.80 -1.85 -15.03
C ASP A 109 -2.99 -1.16 -14.33
N MET A 110 -4.19 -1.41 -14.80
CA MET A 110 -5.42 -0.79 -14.30
C MET A 110 -6.46 -1.85 -13.96
N MET A 111 -7.11 -1.68 -12.82
CA MET A 111 -8.19 -2.55 -12.38
C MET A 111 -9.20 -1.78 -11.52
N ASP A 112 -10.34 -2.38 -11.27
CA ASP A 112 -11.32 -1.88 -10.31
C ASP A 112 -10.79 -1.94 -8.87
N ALA A 113 -11.14 -0.97 -8.02
CA ALA A 113 -10.62 -0.88 -6.66
C ALA A 113 -11.04 -2.05 -5.78
N ALA A 114 -12.27 -2.58 -5.95
CA ALA A 114 -12.72 -3.73 -5.19
C ALA A 114 -12.00 -5.01 -5.63
N HIS A 115 -11.78 -5.15 -6.94
CA HIS A 115 -10.98 -6.25 -7.48
C HIS A 115 -9.52 -6.19 -7.01
N HIS A 116 -8.91 -5.00 -7.00
CA HIS A 116 -7.59 -4.77 -6.43
C HIS A 116 -7.52 -5.29 -5.00
N ASP A 117 -8.42 -4.84 -4.13
CA ASP A 117 -8.39 -5.19 -2.71
C ASP A 117 -8.61 -6.69 -2.50
N LEU A 118 -9.46 -7.34 -3.31
CA LEU A 118 -9.66 -8.79 -3.28
C LEU A 118 -8.37 -9.55 -3.66
N VAL A 119 -7.72 -9.18 -4.76
CA VAL A 119 -6.47 -9.80 -5.21
C VAL A 119 -5.38 -9.63 -4.16
N LEU A 120 -5.19 -8.40 -3.66
CA LEU A 120 -4.14 -8.10 -2.67
C LEU A 120 -4.40 -8.76 -1.30
N ALA A 121 -5.66 -8.95 -0.92
CA ALA A 121 -5.99 -9.72 0.28
C ALA A 121 -5.41 -11.13 0.23
N VAL A 122 -5.47 -11.78 -0.93
CA VAL A 122 -4.98 -13.16 -1.12
C VAL A 122 -3.47 -13.21 -1.32
N VAL A 123 -2.93 -12.41 -2.25
CA VAL A 123 -1.53 -12.56 -2.68
C VAL A 123 -0.52 -11.80 -1.81
N SER A 124 -0.98 -10.87 -0.98
CA SER A 124 -0.13 -10.03 -0.14
C SER A 124 -0.55 -10.03 1.33
N HIS A 125 -1.78 -9.63 1.65
CA HIS A 125 -2.18 -9.38 3.04
C HIS A 125 -2.26 -10.67 3.86
N THR A 126 -2.86 -11.73 3.32
CA THR A 126 -2.94 -13.04 4.00
C THR A 126 -1.56 -13.65 4.28
N PRO A 127 -0.60 -13.71 3.33
CA PRO A 127 0.76 -14.14 3.61
C PRO A 127 1.44 -13.37 4.75
N HIS A 128 1.29 -12.04 4.78
CA HIS A 128 1.86 -11.25 5.87
C HIS A 128 1.19 -11.56 7.22
N LEU A 129 -0.14 -11.68 7.25
CA LEU A 129 -0.87 -12.04 8.47
C LEU A 129 -0.39 -13.38 9.03
N ILE A 130 -0.22 -14.39 8.17
CA ILE A 130 0.29 -15.71 8.57
C ILE A 130 1.72 -15.58 9.09
N ALA A 131 2.59 -14.82 8.41
CA ALA A 131 3.97 -14.62 8.83
C ALA A 131 4.07 -13.93 10.21
N TYR A 132 3.29 -12.87 10.44
CA TYR A 132 3.20 -12.22 11.76
C TYR A 132 2.68 -13.17 12.84
N THR A 133 1.66 -13.97 12.53
CA THR A 133 1.11 -14.96 13.47
C THR A 133 2.17 -16.00 13.82
N MET A 134 2.92 -16.50 12.85
CA MET A 134 4.00 -17.49 13.09
C MET A 134 5.11 -16.92 13.97
N VAL A 135 5.52 -15.67 13.73
CA VAL A 135 6.52 -14.98 14.58
C VAL A 135 5.98 -14.81 15.99
N GLY A 136 4.73 -14.36 16.15
CA GLY A 136 4.10 -14.19 17.46
C GLY A 136 3.99 -15.51 18.25
N VAL A 137 3.64 -16.61 17.60
CA VAL A 137 3.61 -17.95 18.21
C VAL A 137 5.01 -18.40 18.63
N ALA A 138 6.02 -18.20 17.76
CA ALA A 138 7.40 -18.55 18.06
C ALA A 138 7.97 -17.73 19.23
N ASP A 139 7.68 -16.44 19.30
CA ASP A 139 8.10 -15.55 20.40
C ASP A 139 7.43 -15.96 21.72
N HIS A 140 6.12 -16.19 21.69
CA HIS A 140 5.40 -16.66 22.88
C HIS A 140 5.95 -18.00 23.40
N LEU A 141 6.19 -18.95 22.51
CA LEU A 141 6.76 -20.24 22.87
C LEU A 141 8.20 -20.11 23.38
N ALA A 142 9.01 -19.22 22.82
CA ALA A 142 10.36 -18.91 23.28
C ALA A 142 10.38 -18.33 24.72
N GLN A 143 9.40 -17.54 25.10
CA GLN A 143 9.25 -17.02 26.47
C GLN A 143 8.91 -18.12 27.47
N VAL A 144 8.17 -19.15 27.06
CA VAL A 144 7.75 -20.29 27.91
C VAL A 144 8.80 -21.40 27.98
N SER A 145 9.57 -21.63 26.91
CA SER A 145 10.46 -22.81 26.74
C SER A 145 11.95 -22.49 26.70
N ASN A 146 12.40 -21.34 27.19
CA ASN A 146 13.82 -20.93 27.13
C ASN A 146 14.49 -20.95 25.75
N SER A 147 13.77 -20.43 24.73
CA SER A 147 14.31 -19.89 23.47
C SER A 147 14.91 -20.81 22.41
N GLU A 148 14.77 -22.14 22.50
CA GLU A 148 15.32 -23.05 21.48
C GLU A 148 14.59 -22.91 20.11
N VAL A 149 13.33 -22.44 20.08
CA VAL A 149 12.51 -22.35 18.86
C VAL A 149 13.17 -21.48 17.79
N ILE A 150 13.69 -20.31 18.17
CA ILE A 150 14.38 -19.40 17.24
C ILE A 150 15.76 -19.93 16.87
N GLN A 151 16.47 -20.53 17.84
CA GLN A 151 17.81 -21.09 17.64
C GLN A 151 17.81 -22.23 16.62
N TYR A 152 16.81 -23.10 16.66
CA TYR A 152 16.67 -24.23 15.73
C TYR A 152 15.82 -23.92 14.50
N SER A 153 15.46 -22.64 14.29
CA SER A 153 14.71 -22.27 13.10
C SER A 153 15.51 -22.52 11.83
N ALA A 154 15.01 -23.42 11.00
CA ALA A 154 15.60 -23.76 9.71
C ALA A 154 15.25 -22.70 8.64
N THR A 155 15.84 -22.83 7.46
CA THR A 155 15.69 -21.93 6.32
C THR A 155 14.23 -21.64 5.99
N GLY A 156 13.36 -22.66 5.98
CA GLY A 156 11.93 -22.48 5.67
C GLY A 156 11.21 -21.52 6.62
N PHE A 157 11.49 -21.58 7.93
CA PHE A 157 10.91 -20.63 8.88
C PHE A 157 11.39 -19.19 8.61
N ARG A 158 12.70 -19.02 8.36
CA ARG A 158 13.31 -17.70 8.10
C ARG A 158 12.79 -17.10 6.81
N ASP A 159 12.72 -17.88 5.74
CA ASP A 159 12.24 -17.42 4.43
C ASP A 159 10.78 -16.97 4.52
N PHE A 160 9.94 -17.78 5.18
CA PHE A 160 8.53 -17.50 5.33
C PHE A 160 8.26 -16.29 6.24
N THR A 161 8.99 -16.16 7.35
CA THR A 161 8.79 -15.07 8.32
C THR A 161 9.55 -13.79 7.96
N ARG A 162 10.38 -13.78 6.92
CA ARG A 162 11.12 -12.58 6.47
C ARG A 162 10.20 -11.38 6.27
N ILE A 163 9.02 -11.59 5.69
CA ILE A 163 8.05 -10.52 5.43
C ILE A 163 7.43 -9.93 6.70
N ALA A 164 7.48 -10.63 7.84
CA ALA A 164 7.05 -10.11 9.14
C ALA A 164 8.03 -9.09 9.75
N ALA A 165 9.20 -8.86 9.12
CA ALA A 165 10.10 -7.78 9.50
C ALA A 165 9.65 -6.38 9.03
N SER A 166 8.57 -6.31 8.26
CA SER A 166 7.97 -5.04 7.82
C SER A 166 7.32 -4.28 8.98
N ASP A 167 7.12 -2.95 8.78
CA ASP A 167 6.58 -2.05 9.81
C ASP A 167 5.18 -2.49 10.28
N PRO A 168 5.01 -2.82 11.56
CA PRO A 168 3.72 -3.27 12.09
C PRO A 168 2.65 -2.16 12.07
N THR A 169 3.04 -0.88 12.08
CA THR A 169 2.09 0.25 12.00
C THR A 169 1.38 0.29 10.66
N MET A 170 2.11 0.06 9.57
CA MET A 170 1.53 -0.04 8.24
C MET A 170 0.49 -1.18 8.18
N TRP A 171 0.83 -2.35 8.67
CA TRP A 171 -0.05 -3.52 8.64
C TRP A 171 -1.26 -3.39 9.56
N ARG A 172 -1.10 -2.73 10.71
CA ARG A 172 -2.22 -2.38 11.59
C ARG A 172 -3.29 -1.57 10.84
N ASP A 173 -2.89 -0.67 9.93
CA ASP A 173 -3.82 0.16 9.17
C ASP A 173 -4.38 -0.58 7.94
N VAL A 174 -3.62 -1.51 7.35
CA VAL A 174 -4.02 -2.30 6.19
C VAL A 174 -5.06 -3.38 6.54
N TYR A 175 -4.84 -4.17 7.58
CA TYR A 175 -5.73 -5.31 7.91
C TYR A 175 -7.19 -4.90 8.20
N PRO A 176 -7.49 -3.86 9.00
CA PRO A 176 -8.87 -3.43 9.20
C PRO A 176 -9.53 -2.90 7.93
N SER A 177 -8.74 -2.46 6.96
CA SER A 177 -9.20 -1.91 5.69
C SER A 177 -9.33 -2.97 4.59
N THR A 178 -8.89 -4.21 4.84
CA THR A 178 -8.97 -5.32 3.87
C THR A 178 -10.36 -5.96 3.96
N THR A 179 -11.25 -5.59 3.05
CA THR A 179 -12.67 -6.01 3.03
C THR A 179 -12.90 -7.52 3.10
N PRO A 180 -12.18 -8.39 2.35
CA PRO A 180 -12.41 -9.84 2.42
C PRO A 180 -12.15 -10.45 3.79
N LEU A 181 -11.24 -9.88 4.59
CA LEU A 181 -10.95 -10.37 5.95
C LEU A 181 -12.00 -9.95 6.98
N LYS A 182 -12.90 -9.01 6.64
CA LYS A 182 -13.99 -8.55 7.52
C LYS A 182 -15.25 -9.41 7.41
N GLN A 183 -15.42 -10.19 6.35
CA GLN A 183 -16.67 -10.93 6.08
C GLN A 183 -16.74 -12.31 6.75
N GLU A 184 -15.64 -12.81 7.31
CA GLU A 184 -15.62 -14.06 8.08
C GLU A 184 -15.82 -13.78 9.58
N LYS A 185 -17.09 -13.50 9.96
CA LYS A 185 -17.57 -13.54 11.34
C LYS A 185 -18.75 -14.48 11.45
#